data_d6edda7492de019575f1b638046e3938
#
_entry.id   d6edda7492de019575f1b638046e3938
#
_cell.length_a   1.000
_cell.length_b   1.000
_cell.length_c   1.000
_cell.angle_alpha   90.00
_cell.angle_beta   90.00
_cell.angle_gamma   90.00
#
_symmetry.space_group_name_H-M   'P 1'
#
loop_
_entity.id
_entity.type
_entity.pdbx_description
1 polymer ?
#
loop_
_entity_poly.entity_id
_entity_poly.type
_entity_poly.pdbx_seq_one_letter_code
_entity_poly.pdbx_strand_id
1 'polypeptide(L)'
;MNNEQNLINPNYTGSQEKILTLNKGYIIWKRILIISSICAPIFAVSISFTVGFELPILLILVIPSGLVMLCIIFFIFFCAGCGFVTVNPNEAYVYQHYGKYLGTVKENGYFYGYPLAIKHKVSLRSNQYNGDKLKVNDGEGNPVQLGIIVVWRIGDTAKAIFDVIKYEEFIQTQSEADIRYIGCKYPYEPSSPGQISLREGHEIINKQLKEELEKRVKISGIIIKDARLTEIEYGAEVAKLMLQKQASNATIYAKDSIVKGASSAVINSIKEFENNGIKFSDEEKAKYITGMMTTLCMSSEVSKIMAN
;
A
#
# COMPACT_ATOMS: atom_id res chain seq x y z
N MET A 1 -14.47 -18.47 -22.25
CA MET A 1 -13.74 -18.26 -20.99
C MET A 1 -14.69 -17.75 -19.88
N ASN A 2 -15.73 -18.55 -19.55
CA ASN A 2 -16.80 -18.12 -18.60
C ASN A 2 -17.23 -19.24 -17.64
N ASN A 3 -16.38 -20.23 -17.32
CA ASN A 3 -16.82 -21.36 -16.49
C ASN A 3 -15.96 -21.65 -15.24
N GLU A 4 -14.95 -20.84 -14.91
CA GLU A 4 -14.16 -21.07 -13.68
C GLU A 4 -14.61 -20.27 -12.45
N GLN A 5 -15.55 -19.34 -12.59
CA GLN A 5 -16.05 -18.54 -11.46
C GLN A 5 -17.08 -19.27 -10.56
N ASN A 6 -17.56 -20.43 -10.92
CA ASN A 6 -18.63 -21.15 -10.22
C ASN A 6 -18.16 -22.27 -9.27
N LEU A 7 -16.86 -22.45 -9.07
CA LEU A 7 -16.32 -23.40 -8.07
C LEU A 7 -16.16 -22.81 -6.68
N ILE A 8 -16.33 -21.50 -6.53
CA ILE A 8 -16.38 -20.84 -5.22
C ILE A 8 -17.79 -20.96 -4.69
N ASN A 9 -17.94 -21.57 -3.52
CA ASN A 9 -19.19 -21.77 -2.78
C ASN A 9 -20.18 -20.61 -3.02
N PRO A 10 -21.34 -20.82 -3.67
CA PRO A 10 -22.28 -19.75 -4.05
C PRO A 10 -22.86 -18.99 -2.86
N ASN A 11 -22.64 -19.46 -1.62
CA ASN A 11 -23.04 -18.80 -0.37
C ASN A 11 -21.90 -18.04 0.32
N TYR A 12 -20.72 -17.94 -0.30
CA TYR A 12 -19.62 -17.16 0.24
C TYR A 12 -19.75 -15.68 -0.20
N THR A 13 -20.60 -14.95 0.46
CA THR A 13 -20.52 -13.49 0.50
C THR A 13 -19.33 -13.15 1.38
N GLY A 14 -18.21 -12.72 0.81
CA GLY A 14 -16.95 -12.45 1.50
C GLY A 14 -17.12 -11.94 2.93
N SER A 15 -16.18 -12.24 3.82
CA SER A 15 -16.29 -11.97 5.25
C SER A 15 -16.55 -10.48 5.50
N GLN A 16 -17.83 -10.12 5.70
CA GLN A 16 -18.19 -8.74 6.08
C GLN A 16 -17.78 -8.50 7.52
N GLU A 17 -17.07 -7.42 7.76
CA GLU A 17 -16.64 -7.04 9.09
C GLU A 17 -17.84 -6.72 9.98
N LYS A 18 -17.98 -7.46 11.08
CA LYS A 18 -18.97 -7.24 12.12
C LYS A 18 -18.29 -6.70 13.37
N ILE A 19 -18.65 -5.48 13.78
CA ILE A 19 -18.11 -4.89 15.01
C ILE A 19 -18.74 -5.62 16.20
N LEU A 20 -17.90 -6.23 17.04
CA LEU A 20 -18.30 -6.93 18.24
C LEU A 20 -18.14 -5.99 19.45
N THR A 21 -19.25 -5.71 20.12
CA THR A 21 -19.22 -4.96 21.41
C THR A 21 -19.07 -5.95 22.56
N LEU A 22 -17.95 -5.87 23.26
CA LEU A 22 -17.67 -6.70 24.44
C LEU A 22 -17.96 -5.97 25.73
N ASN A 23 -18.28 -6.73 26.79
CA ASN A 23 -18.43 -6.16 28.14
C ASN A 23 -17.07 -5.70 28.69
N LYS A 24 -17.05 -4.55 29.35
CA LYS A 24 -15.84 -4.05 30.01
C LYS A 24 -15.37 -5.05 31.06
N GLY A 25 -14.12 -5.47 30.97
CA GLY A 25 -13.54 -6.55 31.78
C GLY A 25 -13.66 -6.32 33.28
N TYR A 26 -13.59 -5.07 33.77
CA TYR A 26 -13.71 -4.74 35.19
C TYR A 26 -15.08 -5.06 35.78
N ILE A 27 -16.17 -4.99 35.00
CA ILE A 27 -17.54 -5.33 35.44
C ILE A 27 -17.61 -6.81 35.74
N ILE A 28 -17.02 -7.62 34.90
CA ILE A 28 -17.01 -9.08 35.06
C ILE A 28 -16.12 -9.48 36.21
N TRP A 29 -14.95 -8.84 36.39
CA TRP A 29 -14.11 -9.04 37.56
C TRP A 29 -14.87 -8.76 38.87
N LYS A 30 -15.59 -7.64 38.95
CA LYS A 30 -16.44 -7.35 40.12
C LYS A 30 -17.48 -8.44 40.38
N ARG A 31 -18.14 -8.94 39.33
CA ARG A 31 -19.13 -10.06 39.48
C ARG A 31 -18.47 -11.33 39.98
N ILE A 32 -17.30 -11.70 39.45
CA ILE A 32 -16.55 -12.90 39.88
C ILE A 32 -16.14 -12.75 41.36
N LEU A 33 -15.63 -11.59 41.77
CA LEU A 33 -15.26 -11.31 43.15
C LEU A 33 -16.47 -11.40 44.11
N ILE A 34 -17.64 -10.87 43.71
CA ILE A 34 -18.86 -10.95 44.51
C ILE A 34 -19.31 -12.43 44.66
N ILE A 35 -19.31 -13.20 43.58
CA ILE A 35 -19.70 -14.61 43.58
C ILE A 35 -18.71 -15.40 44.48
N SER A 36 -17.40 -15.17 44.35
CA SER A 36 -16.38 -15.79 45.16
C SER A 36 -16.53 -15.45 46.66
N SER A 37 -16.87 -14.16 46.95
CA SER A 37 -17.09 -13.70 48.35
C SER A 37 -18.34 -14.32 48.99
N ILE A 38 -19.37 -14.66 48.21
CA ILE A 38 -20.56 -15.36 48.71
C ILE A 38 -20.32 -16.87 48.87
N CYS A 39 -19.60 -17.48 47.93
CA CYS A 39 -19.36 -18.93 48.00
C CYS A 39 -18.38 -19.32 49.12
N ALA A 40 -17.39 -18.50 49.44
CA ALA A 40 -16.40 -18.79 50.48
C ALA A 40 -17.00 -19.00 51.91
N PRO A 41 -17.91 -18.13 52.42
CA PRO A 41 -18.55 -18.35 53.72
C PRO A 41 -19.53 -19.54 53.73
N ILE A 42 -20.22 -19.80 52.64
CA ILE A 42 -21.11 -20.99 52.55
C ILE A 42 -20.29 -22.27 52.69
N PHE A 43 -19.12 -22.33 52.08
CA PHE A 43 -18.20 -23.46 52.19
C PHE A 43 -17.65 -23.57 53.59
N ALA A 44 -17.26 -22.46 54.23
CA ALA A 44 -16.77 -22.45 55.60
C ALA A 44 -17.82 -22.93 56.61
N VAL A 45 -19.10 -22.54 56.43
CA VAL A 45 -20.21 -23.01 57.25
C VAL A 45 -20.45 -24.50 57.06
N SER A 46 -20.38 -25.02 55.84
CA SER A 46 -20.57 -26.45 55.58
C SER A 46 -19.44 -27.30 56.22
N ILE A 47 -18.18 -26.83 56.24
CA ILE A 47 -17.08 -27.48 56.91
C ILE A 47 -17.30 -27.45 58.46
N SER A 48 -17.70 -26.29 59.00
CA SER A 48 -17.90 -26.14 60.46
C SER A 48 -19.06 -27.05 60.94
N PHE A 49 -20.10 -27.20 60.16
CA PHE A 49 -21.21 -28.08 60.48
C PHE A 49 -20.79 -29.56 60.50
N THR A 50 -19.89 -30.00 59.63
CA THR A 50 -19.43 -31.39 59.56
C THR A 50 -18.40 -31.75 60.62
N VAL A 51 -17.59 -30.77 61.03
CA VAL A 51 -16.59 -30.95 62.13
C VAL A 51 -17.29 -31.02 63.50
N GLY A 52 -18.44 -30.38 63.68
CA GLY A 52 -19.25 -30.38 64.90
C GLY A 52 -20.02 -31.67 65.17
N PHE A 53 -20.20 -32.53 64.20
CA PHE A 53 -20.87 -33.84 64.32
C PHE A 53 -19.88 -34.98 64.17
N GLU A 54 -19.53 -35.66 65.23
CA GLU A 54 -18.58 -36.77 65.29
C GLU A 54 -19.04 -38.07 64.59
N LEU A 55 -19.60 -37.99 63.38
CA LEU A 55 -20.02 -39.13 62.61
C LEU A 55 -18.99 -39.44 61.49
N PRO A 56 -18.18 -40.50 61.59
CA PRO A 56 -17.12 -40.85 60.61
C PRO A 56 -17.70 -41.12 59.18
N ILE A 57 -18.96 -41.51 59.05
CA ILE A 57 -19.61 -41.76 57.77
C ILE A 57 -19.86 -40.44 57.01
N LEU A 58 -20.10 -39.31 57.70
CA LEU A 58 -20.28 -38.00 57.11
C LEU A 58 -18.97 -37.46 56.50
N LEU A 59 -17.82 -37.80 57.11
CA LEU A 59 -16.49 -37.39 56.62
C LEU A 59 -16.17 -37.98 55.24
N ILE A 60 -16.58 -39.23 54.98
CA ILE A 60 -16.42 -39.93 53.67
C ILE A 60 -17.20 -39.23 52.53
N LEU A 61 -18.31 -38.57 52.83
CA LEU A 61 -19.13 -37.88 51.85
C LEU A 61 -18.71 -36.44 51.65
N VAL A 62 -18.18 -35.76 52.65
CA VAL A 62 -17.82 -34.32 52.64
C VAL A 62 -16.49 -34.07 51.94
N ILE A 63 -15.48 -34.93 52.12
CA ILE A 63 -14.18 -34.80 51.47
C ILE A 63 -14.32 -34.78 49.93
N PRO A 64 -15.00 -35.76 49.26
CA PRO A 64 -15.11 -35.70 47.81
C PRO A 64 -16.02 -34.53 47.32
N SER A 65 -17.06 -34.12 48.08
CA SER A 65 -17.89 -32.97 47.71
C SER A 65 -17.10 -31.66 47.79
N GLY A 66 -16.23 -31.49 48.78
CA GLY A 66 -15.33 -30.34 48.88
C GLY A 66 -14.32 -30.29 47.75
N LEU A 67 -13.76 -31.43 47.37
CA LEU A 67 -12.81 -31.53 46.25
C LEU A 67 -13.45 -31.18 44.91
N VAL A 68 -14.69 -31.68 44.66
CA VAL A 68 -15.46 -31.37 43.50
C VAL A 68 -15.78 -29.87 43.43
N MET A 69 -16.19 -29.25 44.54
CA MET A 69 -16.47 -27.83 44.60
C MET A 69 -15.19 -26.97 44.34
N LEU A 70 -14.03 -27.38 44.86
CA LEU A 70 -12.77 -26.73 44.59
C LEU A 70 -12.38 -26.82 43.10
N CYS A 71 -12.57 -27.98 42.48
CA CYS A 71 -12.36 -28.15 41.05
C CYS A 71 -13.28 -27.28 40.22
N ILE A 72 -14.55 -27.14 40.61
CA ILE A 72 -15.53 -26.28 39.90
C ILE A 72 -15.10 -24.79 40.02
N ILE A 73 -14.70 -24.36 41.24
CA ILE A 73 -14.24 -22.96 41.45
C ILE A 73 -12.99 -22.69 40.62
N PHE A 74 -12.01 -23.63 40.64
CA PHE A 74 -10.79 -23.53 39.84
C PHE A 74 -11.12 -23.49 38.34
N PHE A 75 -12.03 -24.32 37.86
CA PHE A 75 -12.45 -24.34 36.46
C PHE A 75 -13.14 -23.03 36.06
N ILE A 76 -14.02 -22.47 36.90
CA ILE A 76 -14.66 -21.17 36.67
C ILE A 76 -13.61 -20.05 36.62
N PHE A 77 -12.65 -20.07 37.56
CA PHE A 77 -11.58 -19.07 37.60
C PHE A 77 -10.65 -19.15 36.39
N PHE A 78 -10.33 -20.38 35.97
CA PHE A 78 -9.52 -20.62 34.77
C PHE A 78 -10.24 -20.17 33.50
N CYS A 79 -11.51 -20.56 33.31
CA CYS A 79 -12.31 -20.12 32.16
C CYS A 79 -12.51 -18.60 32.15
N ALA A 80 -12.69 -17.98 33.33
CA ALA A 80 -12.79 -16.55 33.45
C ALA A 80 -11.49 -15.86 33.05
N GLY A 81 -10.34 -16.37 33.47
CA GLY A 81 -9.02 -15.83 33.15
C GLY A 81 -8.72 -15.82 31.63
N CYS A 82 -9.10 -16.88 30.92
CA CYS A 82 -8.88 -17.00 29.49
C CYS A 82 -9.73 -16.02 28.62
N GLY A 83 -10.80 -15.45 29.20
CA GLY A 83 -11.71 -14.56 28.48
C GLY A 83 -11.22 -13.12 28.38
N PHE A 84 -10.26 -12.69 29.18
CA PHE A 84 -9.79 -11.32 29.17
C PHE A 84 -8.89 -10.99 27.99
N VAL A 85 -9.05 -9.78 27.45
CA VAL A 85 -8.21 -9.25 26.38
C VAL A 85 -8.01 -7.73 26.57
N THR A 86 -6.78 -7.30 26.37
CA THR A 86 -6.42 -5.88 26.34
C THR A 86 -6.24 -5.47 24.87
N VAL A 87 -7.04 -4.54 24.41
CA VAL A 87 -6.96 -3.99 23.05
C VAL A 87 -6.19 -2.67 23.11
N ASN A 88 -5.01 -2.62 22.52
CA ASN A 88 -4.20 -1.40 22.47
C ASN A 88 -4.70 -0.46 21.35
N PRO A 89 -4.36 0.84 21.40
CA PRO A 89 -4.66 1.77 20.32
C PRO A 89 -4.09 1.30 18.98
N ASN A 90 -4.88 1.41 17.91
CA ASN A 90 -4.56 0.95 16.57
C ASN A 90 -4.28 -0.57 16.46
N GLU A 91 -4.89 -1.36 17.32
CA GLU A 91 -4.94 -2.80 17.23
C GLU A 91 -6.40 -3.27 17.21
N ALA A 92 -6.64 -4.38 16.57
CA ALA A 92 -7.94 -5.03 16.55
C ALA A 92 -7.79 -6.52 16.86
N TYR A 93 -8.82 -7.12 17.45
CA TYR A 93 -8.89 -8.55 17.67
C TYR A 93 -10.07 -9.13 16.92
N VAL A 94 -9.77 -10.08 16.05
CA VAL A 94 -10.75 -10.85 15.28
C VAL A 94 -11.06 -12.13 16.07
N TYR A 95 -12.32 -12.33 16.40
CA TYR A 95 -12.78 -13.48 17.19
C TYR A 95 -13.37 -14.56 16.28
N GLN A 96 -12.83 -15.77 16.43
CA GLN A 96 -13.32 -16.97 15.74
C GLN A 96 -13.68 -18.04 16.79
N HIS A 97 -14.90 -18.57 16.73
CA HIS A 97 -15.39 -19.60 17.64
C HIS A 97 -15.90 -20.79 16.86
N TYR A 98 -15.35 -21.97 17.12
CA TYR A 98 -15.66 -23.21 16.39
C TYR A 98 -15.72 -23.04 14.86
N GLY A 99 -14.72 -22.35 14.28
CA GLY A 99 -14.63 -22.13 12.84
C GLY A 99 -15.52 -21.00 12.31
N LYS A 100 -16.39 -20.40 13.13
CA LYS A 100 -17.27 -19.28 12.71
C LYS A 100 -16.68 -17.94 13.13
N TYR A 101 -16.72 -16.96 12.24
CA TYR A 101 -16.39 -15.58 12.56
C TYR A 101 -17.47 -14.95 13.44
N LEU A 102 -17.12 -14.47 14.63
CA LEU A 102 -18.03 -13.81 15.55
C LEU A 102 -18.10 -12.30 15.34
N GLY A 103 -16.94 -11.68 15.10
CA GLY A 103 -16.79 -10.26 14.93
C GLY A 103 -15.41 -9.76 15.30
N THR A 104 -15.19 -8.45 15.11
CA THR A 104 -13.94 -7.75 15.39
C THR A 104 -14.14 -6.70 16.45
N VAL A 105 -13.21 -6.61 17.40
CA VAL A 105 -13.13 -5.55 18.42
C VAL A 105 -12.05 -4.59 18.04
N LYS A 106 -12.43 -3.33 17.77
CA LYS A 106 -11.52 -2.22 17.42
C LYS A 106 -11.40 -1.18 18.55
N GLU A 107 -12.32 -1.19 19.50
CA GLU A 107 -12.27 -0.27 20.62
C GLU A 107 -11.12 -0.61 21.56
N ASN A 108 -10.35 0.40 21.93
CA ASN A 108 -9.25 0.26 22.89
C ASN A 108 -9.79 0.14 24.31
N GLY A 109 -9.16 -0.74 25.07
CA GLY A 109 -9.54 -0.94 26.47
C GLY A 109 -9.34 -2.36 26.93
N TYR A 110 -9.87 -2.63 28.12
CA TYR A 110 -9.85 -3.92 28.76
C TYR A 110 -11.25 -4.54 28.68
N PHE A 111 -11.35 -5.64 27.92
CA PHE A 111 -12.63 -6.29 27.64
C PHE A 111 -12.60 -7.76 28.04
N TYR A 112 -13.79 -8.27 28.29
CA TYR A 112 -14.02 -9.71 28.46
C TYR A 112 -14.78 -10.25 27.25
N GLY A 113 -14.12 -11.13 26.50
CA GLY A 113 -14.68 -11.81 25.36
C GLY A 113 -14.92 -13.28 25.63
N TYR A 114 -15.16 -14.02 24.56
CA TYR A 114 -15.40 -15.46 24.62
C TYR A 114 -14.13 -16.22 25.03
N PRO A 115 -14.12 -16.96 26.16
CA PRO A 115 -12.92 -17.62 26.68
C PRO A 115 -12.35 -18.70 25.75
N LEU A 116 -13.21 -19.39 24.99
CA LEU A 116 -12.83 -20.48 24.07
C LEU A 116 -12.69 -20.02 22.61
N ALA A 117 -12.75 -18.72 22.33
CA ALA A 117 -12.56 -18.21 20.99
C ALA A 117 -11.07 -18.00 20.66
N ILE A 118 -10.71 -18.36 19.43
CA ILE A 118 -9.40 -18.01 18.86
C ILE A 118 -9.41 -16.51 18.58
N LYS A 119 -8.33 -15.84 19.00
CA LYS A 119 -8.18 -14.37 18.90
C LYS A 119 -7.03 -14.08 17.95
N HIS A 120 -7.34 -13.53 16.79
CA HIS A 120 -6.32 -13.07 15.84
C HIS A 120 -6.06 -11.58 16.07
N LYS A 121 -4.84 -11.24 16.46
CA LYS A 121 -4.40 -9.86 16.64
C LYS A 121 -4.04 -9.25 15.29
N VAL A 122 -4.59 -8.09 14.96
CA VAL A 122 -4.36 -7.36 13.72
C VAL A 122 -3.95 -5.94 14.03
N SER A 123 -2.86 -5.47 13.41
CA SER A 123 -2.44 -4.07 13.51
C SER A 123 -3.21 -3.21 12.49
N LEU A 124 -3.79 -2.12 12.96
CA LEU A 124 -4.46 -1.12 12.11
C LEU A 124 -3.54 0.05 11.75
N ARG A 125 -2.27 -0.01 12.17
CA ARG A 125 -1.25 1.00 11.85
C ARG A 125 -0.98 1.02 10.36
N SER A 126 -0.53 2.16 9.86
CA SER A 126 -0.05 2.24 8.49
C SER A 126 1.30 1.54 8.38
N ASN A 127 1.41 0.64 7.45
CA ASN A 127 2.63 -0.08 7.08
C ASN A 127 3.14 0.48 5.76
N GLN A 128 4.43 0.36 5.53
CA GLN A 128 5.08 0.76 4.30
C GLN A 128 5.74 -0.47 3.67
N TYR A 129 5.49 -0.68 2.40
CA TYR A 129 6.19 -1.64 1.57
C TYR A 129 7.12 -0.89 0.62
N ASN A 130 8.40 -1.21 0.66
CA ASN A 130 9.40 -0.75 -0.29
C ASN A 130 9.71 -1.92 -1.21
N GLY A 131 9.25 -1.82 -2.46
CA GLY A 131 9.52 -2.85 -3.46
C GLY A 131 10.94 -2.71 -4.02
N ASP A 132 11.55 -3.86 -4.30
CA ASP A 132 12.83 -3.92 -4.98
C ASP A 132 12.75 -3.36 -6.40
N LYS A 133 13.90 -2.94 -6.96
CA LYS A 133 13.99 -2.50 -8.35
C LYS A 133 13.65 -3.64 -9.30
N LEU A 134 12.58 -3.49 -10.05
CA LEU A 134 12.15 -4.43 -11.07
C LEU A 134 12.59 -3.98 -12.45
N LYS A 135 13.20 -4.87 -13.21
CA LYS A 135 13.46 -4.65 -14.63
C LYS A 135 12.17 -4.88 -15.42
N VAL A 136 11.74 -3.87 -16.15
CA VAL A 136 10.53 -3.88 -16.98
C VAL A 136 10.85 -3.20 -18.30
N ASN A 137 10.20 -3.59 -19.37
CA ASN A 137 10.28 -2.84 -20.62
C ASN A 137 9.27 -1.70 -20.57
N ASP A 138 9.70 -0.51 -20.97
CA ASP A 138 8.82 0.66 -21.08
C ASP A 138 7.86 0.57 -22.28
N GLY A 139 7.01 1.57 -22.48
CA GLY A 139 6.07 1.62 -23.59
C GLY A 139 6.71 1.63 -24.99
N GLU A 140 8.02 1.87 -25.11
CA GLU A 140 8.80 1.80 -26.32
C GLU A 140 9.64 0.49 -26.44
N GLY A 141 9.59 -0.37 -25.41
CA GLY A 141 10.35 -1.61 -25.36
C GLY A 141 11.76 -1.46 -24.80
N ASN A 142 12.13 -0.30 -24.26
CA ASN A 142 13.43 -0.11 -23.63
C ASN A 142 13.42 -0.70 -22.20
N PRO A 143 14.48 -1.42 -21.77
CA PRO A 143 14.56 -1.93 -20.41
C PRO A 143 14.81 -0.79 -19.41
N VAL A 144 13.90 -0.65 -18.46
CA VAL A 144 13.96 0.32 -17.36
C VAL A 144 13.90 -0.41 -16.02
N GLN A 145 14.49 0.18 -14.99
CA GLN A 145 14.39 -0.29 -13.61
C GLN A 145 13.44 0.64 -12.85
N LEU A 146 12.42 0.05 -12.25
CA LEU A 146 11.39 0.77 -11.52
C LEU A 146 11.33 0.26 -10.09
N GLY A 147 11.36 1.18 -9.11
CA GLY A 147 11.06 0.92 -7.71
C GLY A 147 9.68 1.45 -7.32
N ILE A 148 9.11 0.96 -6.23
CA ILE A 148 7.82 1.40 -5.71
C ILE A 148 7.86 1.53 -4.19
N ILE A 149 7.15 2.53 -3.68
CA ILE A 149 6.76 2.60 -2.28
C ILE A 149 5.25 2.61 -2.18
N VAL A 150 4.71 1.71 -1.37
CA VAL A 150 3.27 1.62 -1.09
C VAL A 150 3.04 1.79 0.41
N VAL A 151 2.23 2.77 0.78
CA VAL A 151 1.77 2.99 2.15
C VAL A 151 0.34 2.48 2.26
N TRP A 152 0.12 1.53 3.15
CA TRP A 152 -1.14 0.85 3.29
C TRP A 152 -1.52 0.59 4.75
N ARG A 153 -2.78 0.28 5.00
CA ARG A 153 -3.29 -0.18 6.29
C ARG A 153 -4.43 -1.16 6.09
N ILE A 154 -4.71 -1.94 7.13
CA ILE A 154 -5.88 -2.80 7.14
C ILE A 154 -7.13 -1.96 7.44
N GLY A 155 -8.13 -2.04 6.56
CA GLY A 155 -9.45 -1.41 6.72
C GLY A 155 -10.48 -2.39 7.23
N ASP A 156 -10.59 -3.56 6.56
CA ASP A 156 -11.48 -4.66 6.92
C ASP A 156 -10.64 -5.83 7.44
N THR A 157 -10.67 -6.04 8.75
CA THR A 157 -9.86 -7.06 9.42
C THR A 157 -10.34 -8.47 9.14
N ALA A 158 -11.64 -8.66 8.87
CA ALA A 158 -12.20 -9.96 8.57
C ALA A 158 -11.69 -10.46 7.22
N LYS A 159 -11.73 -9.61 6.19
CA LYS A 159 -11.19 -9.93 4.87
C LYS A 159 -9.68 -10.20 4.91
N ALA A 160 -8.93 -9.37 5.65
CA ALA A 160 -7.49 -9.53 5.76
C ALA A 160 -7.07 -10.87 6.37
N ILE A 161 -7.88 -11.44 7.28
CA ILE A 161 -7.57 -12.71 7.95
C ILE A 161 -8.14 -13.93 7.24
N PHE A 162 -9.35 -13.82 6.67
CA PHE A 162 -10.07 -14.98 6.16
C PHE A 162 -10.09 -15.10 4.63
N ASP A 163 -9.98 -13.98 3.91
CA ASP A 163 -10.06 -13.99 2.45
C ASP A 163 -8.68 -14.09 1.79
N VAL A 164 -7.60 -13.79 2.53
CA VAL A 164 -6.22 -13.85 2.04
C VAL A 164 -5.33 -14.60 3.05
N ILE A 165 -4.45 -15.47 2.57
CA ILE A 165 -3.57 -16.27 3.45
C ILE A 165 -2.58 -15.38 4.17
N LYS A 166 -1.90 -14.48 3.44
CA LYS A 166 -0.93 -13.51 3.95
C LYS A 166 -1.10 -12.20 3.21
N TYR A 167 -1.72 -11.24 3.85
CA TYR A 167 -2.01 -9.94 3.24
C TYR A 167 -0.75 -9.14 2.90
N GLU A 168 0.36 -9.33 3.61
CA GLU A 168 1.64 -8.68 3.32
C GLU A 168 2.26 -9.17 2.01
N GLU A 169 2.35 -10.49 1.81
CA GLU A 169 2.83 -11.09 0.56
C GLU A 169 1.89 -10.77 -0.62
N PHE A 170 0.59 -10.69 -0.35
CA PHE A 170 -0.40 -10.33 -1.35
C PHE A 170 -0.18 -8.91 -1.88
N ILE A 171 0.02 -7.91 -0.99
CA ILE A 171 0.35 -6.53 -1.39
C ILE A 171 1.62 -6.49 -2.20
N GLN A 172 2.68 -7.18 -1.77
CA GLN A 172 3.94 -7.24 -2.50
C GLN A 172 3.72 -7.72 -3.93
N THR A 173 3.09 -8.87 -4.10
CA THR A 173 2.84 -9.47 -5.41
C THR A 173 1.98 -8.56 -6.31
N GLN A 174 0.93 -7.94 -5.76
CA GLN A 174 0.09 -7.02 -6.52
C GLN A 174 0.85 -5.74 -6.91
N SER A 175 1.68 -5.20 -6.01
CA SER A 175 2.51 -4.03 -6.29
C SER A 175 3.49 -4.29 -7.41
N GLU A 176 4.16 -5.44 -7.43
CA GLU A 176 5.07 -5.85 -8.50
C GLU A 176 4.35 -6.01 -9.85
N ALA A 177 3.14 -6.59 -9.83
CA ALA A 177 2.32 -6.72 -11.03
C ALA A 177 1.90 -5.36 -11.60
N ASP A 178 1.56 -4.41 -10.74
CA ASP A 178 1.14 -3.07 -11.16
C ASP A 178 2.31 -2.21 -11.66
N ILE A 179 3.53 -2.36 -11.09
CA ILE A 179 4.73 -1.74 -11.65
C ILE A 179 4.96 -2.21 -13.08
N ARG A 180 4.85 -3.52 -13.34
CA ARG A 180 5.02 -4.08 -14.71
C ARG A 180 3.97 -3.52 -15.65
N TYR A 181 2.73 -3.44 -15.21
CA TYR A 181 1.64 -2.89 -16.01
C TYR A 181 1.86 -1.40 -16.36
N ILE A 182 2.20 -0.59 -15.36
CA ILE A 182 2.46 0.85 -15.55
C ILE A 182 3.72 1.06 -16.39
N GLY A 183 4.79 0.31 -16.13
CA GLY A 183 6.03 0.38 -16.89
C GLY A 183 5.80 0.13 -18.39
N CYS A 184 5.10 -0.95 -18.75
CA CYS A 184 4.79 -1.26 -20.14
C CYS A 184 3.85 -0.25 -20.82
N LYS A 185 3.06 0.49 -20.04
CA LYS A 185 2.08 1.44 -20.57
C LYS A 185 2.68 2.79 -20.96
N TYR A 186 3.67 3.25 -20.22
CA TYR A 186 4.25 4.58 -20.40
C TYR A 186 5.70 4.49 -20.85
N PRO A 187 6.14 5.34 -21.82
CA PRO A 187 7.56 5.43 -22.16
C PRO A 187 8.34 6.12 -21.02
N TYR A 188 9.62 5.81 -20.94
CA TYR A 188 10.51 6.47 -19.99
C TYR A 188 10.64 7.96 -20.25
N GLU A 189 10.87 8.36 -21.52
CA GLU A 189 10.93 9.74 -21.99
C GLU A 189 9.82 10.00 -23.02
N PRO A 190 9.31 11.23 -23.10
CA PRO A 190 8.27 11.55 -24.05
C PRO A 190 8.85 11.54 -25.48
N SER A 191 8.25 10.77 -26.39
CA SER A 191 8.61 10.75 -27.82
C SER A 191 7.91 11.84 -28.62
N SER A 192 6.86 12.45 -28.04
CA SER A 192 6.07 13.52 -28.68
C SER A 192 5.72 14.60 -27.65
N PRO A 193 5.59 15.87 -28.07
CA PRO A 193 5.14 16.94 -27.18
C PRO A 193 3.77 16.62 -26.59
N GLY A 194 3.66 16.68 -25.24
CA GLY A 194 2.42 16.40 -24.51
C GLY A 194 2.17 14.93 -24.16
N GLN A 195 3.05 14.02 -24.51
CA GLN A 195 2.95 12.63 -24.11
C GLN A 195 3.38 12.47 -22.65
N ILE A 196 2.57 11.74 -21.85
CA ILE A 196 2.90 11.42 -20.47
C ILE A 196 4.02 10.37 -20.48
N SER A 197 5.11 10.64 -19.74
CA SER A 197 6.25 9.76 -19.58
C SER A 197 6.47 9.40 -18.12
N LEU A 198 7.18 8.30 -17.86
CA LEU A 198 7.54 7.87 -16.50
C LEU A 198 8.37 8.94 -15.79
N ARG A 199 9.21 9.67 -16.50
CA ARG A 199 10.11 10.69 -15.97
C ARG A 199 9.41 12.00 -15.61
N GLU A 200 8.44 12.45 -16.38
CA GLU A 200 7.81 13.78 -16.22
C GLU A 200 6.40 13.71 -15.63
N GLY A 201 5.69 12.59 -15.83
CA GLY A 201 4.29 12.42 -15.46
C GLY A 201 4.05 11.88 -14.06
N HIS A 202 4.94 12.09 -13.09
CA HIS A 202 4.91 11.45 -11.76
C HIS A 202 3.56 11.53 -11.04
N GLU A 203 2.91 12.68 -11.02
CA GLU A 203 1.64 12.86 -10.29
C GLU A 203 0.52 12.04 -10.90
N ILE A 204 0.39 12.05 -12.23
CA ILE A 204 -0.65 11.33 -12.95
C ILE A 204 -0.43 9.83 -12.83
N ILE A 205 0.81 9.39 -12.98
CA ILE A 205 1.19 7.98 -12.90
C ILE A 205 1.00 7.43 -11.49
N ASN A 206 1.43 8.16 -10.45
CA ASN A 206 1.25 7.76 -9.06
C ASN A 206 -0.24 7.67 -8.68
N LYS A 207 -1.06 8.60 -9.16
CA LYS A 207 -2.52 8.54 -8.97
C LYS A 207 -3.12 7.30 -9.62
N GLN A 208 -2.73 7.01 -10.86
CA GLN A 208 -3.20 5.84 -11.58
C GLN A 208 -2.73 4.54 -10.93
N LEU A 209 -1.47 4.48 -10.51
CA LEU A 209 -0.90 3.35 -9.78
C LEU A 209 -1.70 3.06 -8.49
N LYS A 210 -2.00 4.12 -7.72
CA LYS A 210 -2.84 4.00 -6.53
C LYS A 210 -4.23 3.45 -6.85
N GLU A 211 -4.90 3.99 -7.87
CA GLU A 211 -6.25 3.55 -8.27
C GLU A 211 -6.28 2.09 -8.72
N GLU A 212 -5.27 1.63 -9.47
CA GLU A 212 -5.18 0.23 -9.90
C GLU A 212 -4.89 -0.71 -8.73
N LEU A 213 -3.95 -0.34 -7.84
CA LEU A 213 -3.69 -1.09 -6.62
C LEU A 213 -4.93 -1.18 -5.72
N GLU A 214 -5.66 -0.08 -5.50
CA GLU A 214 -6.88 -0.08 -4.70
C GLU A 214 -7.93 -1.05 -5.23
N LYS A 215 -8.12 -1.11 -6.55
CA LYS A 215 -9.06 -2.06 -7.18
C LYS A 215 -8.67 -3.50 -6.92
N ARG A 216 -7.38 -3.83 -7.06
CA ARG A 216 -6.87 -5.20 -6.91
C ARG A 216 -6.86 -5.67 -5.46
N VAL A 217 -6.45 -4.80 -4.51
CA VAL A 217 -6.35 -5.17 -3.10
C VAL A 217 -7.67 -5.05 -2.34
N LYS A 218 -8.73 -4.56 -2.96
CA LYS A 218 -10.06 -4.43 -2.35
C LYS A 218 -10.59 -5.76 -1.77
N ILE A 219 -10.25 -6.87 -2.40
CA ILE A 219 -10.65 -8.22 -1.96
C ILE A 219 -10.06 -8.54 -0.58
N SER A 220 -8.83 -8.11 -0.32
CA SER A 220 -8.12 -8.37 0.94
C SER A 220 -8.49 -7.41 2.08
N GLY A 221 -9.41 -6.47 1.86
CA GLY A 221 -9.81 -5.49 2.87
C GLY A 221 -8.72 -4.47 3.24
N ILE A 222 -7.71 -4.31 2.39
CA ILE A 222 -6.61 -3.37 2.56
C ILE A 222 -6.98 -2.03 1.93
N ILE A 223 -6.53 -0.95 2.56
CA ILE A 223 -6.68 0.43 2.09
C ILE A 223 -5.31 0.98 1.74
N ILE A 224 -5.12 1.36 0.49
CA ILE A 224 -3.91 2.04 0.04
C ILE A 224 -4.01 3.52 0.42
N LYS A 225 -3.05 4.00 1.19
CA LYS A 225 -2.94 5.43 1.54
C LYS A 225 -2.26 6.19 0.43
N ASP A 226 -1.15 5.65 -0.04
CA ASP A 226 -0.29 6.24 -1.05
C ASP A 226 0.46 5.17 -1.82
N ALA A 227 0.73 5.41 -3.09
CA ALA A 227 1.54 4.55 -3.93
C ALA A 227 2.35 5.42 -4.89
N ARG A 228 3.67 5.26 -4.90
CA ARG A 228 4.58 6.09 -5.69
C ARG A 228 5.67 5.26 -6.32
N LEU A 229 6.02 5.60 -7.54
CA LEU A 229 7.27 5.17 -8.14
C LEU A 229 8.43 5.94 -7.49
N THR A 230 9.50 5.25 -7.13
CA THR A 230 10.65 5.84 -6.42
C THR A 230 11.86 5.99 -7.30
N GLU A 231 12.27 4.92 -7.92
CA GLU A 231 13.46 4.88 -8.74
C GLU A 231 13.06 4.56 -10.17
N ILE A 232 13.49 5.40 -11.10
CA ILE A 232 13.19 5.26 -12.51
C ILE A 232 14.51 5.48 -13.23
N GLU A 233 15.12 4.37 -13.68
CA GLU A 233 16.43 4.39 -14.32
C GLU A 233 16.42 3.48 -15.55
N TYR A 234 17.23 3.82 -16.55
CA TYR A 234 17.49 2.86 -17.63
C TYR A 234 18.22 1.63 -17.13
N GLY A 235 17.90 0.46 -17.67
CA GLY A 235 18.69 -0.74 -17.44
C GLY A 235 20.16 -0.50 -17.82
N ALA A 236 21.07 -1.04 -17.01
CA ALA A 236 22.52 -0.84 -17.20
C ALA A 236 23.00 -1.23 -18.61
N GLU A 237 22.32 -2.20 -19.23
CA GLU A 237 22.66 -2.72 -20.55
C GLU A 237 22.51 -1.66 -21.66
N VAL A 238 21.51 -0.77 -21.52
CA VAL A 238 21.17 0.22 -22.56
C VAL A 238 21.45 1.66 -22.15
N ALA A 239 21.82 1.91 -20.90
CA ALA A 239 22.05 3.28 -20.38
C ALA A 239 23.02 4.07 -21.26
N LYS A 240 24.15 3.47 -21.69
CA LYS A 240 25.13 4.11 -22.56
C LYS A 240 24.55 4.46 -23.93
N LEU A 241 23.77 3.56 -24.53
CA LEU A 241 23.16 3.80 -25.84
C LEU A 241 22.09 4.89 -25.76
N MET A 242 21.32 4.92 -24.67
CA MET A 242 20.31 5.98 -24.44
C MET A 242 20.94 7.34 -24.22
N LEU A 243 22.06 7.44 -23.50
CA LEU A 243 22.84 8.68 -23.38
C LEU A 243 23.32 9.17 -24.75
N GLN A 244 23.80 8.27 -25.63
CA GLN A 244 24.18 8.67 -26.98
C GLN A 244 22.98 9.15 -27.80
N LYS A 245 21.83 8.46 -27.70
CA LYS A 245 20.58 8.89 -28.38
C LYS A 245 20.13 10.28 -27.88
N GLN A 246 20.17 10.50 -26.56
CA GLN A 246 19.85 11.80 -25.96
C GLN A 246 20.79 12.91 -26.43
N ALA A 247 22.11 12.66 -26.43
CA ALA A 247 23.10 13.61 -26.93
C ALA A 247 22.89 13.93 -28.43
N SER A 248 22.58 12.91 -29.25
CA SER A 248 22.27 13.09 -30.66
C SER A 248 21.01 13.95 -30.86
N ASN A 249 19.92 13.60 -30.16
CA ASN A 249 18.68 14.37 -30.22
C ASN A 249 18.89 15.83 -29.76
N ALA A 250 19.59 16.03 -28.63
CA ALA A 250 19.93 17.37 -28.15
C ALA A 250 20.71 18.18 -29.19
N THR A 251 21.63 17.54 -29.93
CA THR A 251 22.37 18.17 -31.01
C THR A 251 21.47 18.57 -32.18
N ILE A 252 20.52 17.71 -32.56
CA ILE A 252 19.53 18.00 -33.61
C ILE A 252 18.65 19.19 -33.21
N TYR A 253 18.10 19.17 -31.98
CA TYR A 253 17.29 20.29 -31.46
C TYR A 253 18.06 21.61 -31.38
N ALA A 254 19.32 21.54 -30.94
CA ALA A 254 20.17 22.73 -30.92
C ALA A 254 20.40 23.29 -32.33
N LYS A 255 20.67 22.44 -33.32
CA LYS A 255 20.83 22.87 -34.73
C LYS A 255 19.53 23.45 -35.29
N ASP A 256 18.39 22.83 -35.07
CA ASP A 256 17.10 23.36 -35.48
C ASP A 256 16.77 24.73 -34.87
N SER A 257 17.07 24.89 -33.57
CA SER A 257 16.94 26.16 -32.86
C SER A 257 17.83 27.26 -33.44
N ILE A 258 19.07 26.92 -33.79
CA ILE A 258 20.03 27.85 -34.45
C ILE A 258 19.48 28.27 -35.81
N VAL A 259 19.03 27.33 -36.63
CA VAL A 259 18.50 27.64 -37.97
C VAL A 259 17.24 28.51 -37.87
N LYS A 260 16.31 28.22 -36.96
CA LYS A 260 15.12 29.05 -36.71
C LYS A 260 15.50 30.47 -36.22
N GLY A 261 16.46 30.54 -35.26
CA GLY A 261 16.97 31.82 -34.79
C GLY A 261 17.63 32.68 -35.89
N ALA A 262 18.50 32.03 -36.67
CA ALA A 262 19.14 32.69 -37.83
C ALA A 262 18.12 33.15 -38.86
N SER A 263 17.16 32.32 -39.21
CA SER A 263 16.08 32.66 -40.13
C SER A 263 15.25 33.84 -39.64
N SER A 264 14.88 33.87 -38.36
CA SER A 264 14.17 35.00 -37.77
C SER A 264 14.99 36.28 -37.75
N ALA A 265 16.28 36.19 -37.46
CA ALA A 265 17.19 37.35 -37.48
C ALA A 265 17.34 37.93 -38.88
N VAL A 266 17.48 37.09 -39.90
CA VAL A 266 17.56 37.53 -41.31
C VAL A 266 16.29 38.20 -41.78
N ILE A 267 15.11 37.62 -41.46
CA ILE A 267 13.84 38.21 -41.80
C ILE A 267 13.64 39.58 -41.14
N ASN A 268 14.01 39.69 -39.85
CA ASN A 268 13.89 40.93 -39.10
C ASN A 268 14.84 42.00 -39.65
N SER A 269 16.08 41.66 -40.01
CA SER A 269 17.01 42.60 -40.60
C SER A 269 16.56 43.13 -41.97
N ILE A 270 15.97 42.27 -42.82
CA ILE A 270 15.40 42.71 -44.10
C ILE A 270 14.24 43.69 -43.87
N LYS A 271 13.33 43.41 -42.93
CA LYS A 271 12.24 44.33 -42.59
C LYS A 271 12.75 45.69 -42.08
N GLU A 272 13.79 45.68 -41.29
CA GLU A 272 14.40 46.88 -40.75
C GLU A 272 15.02 47.75 -41.87
N PHE A 273 15.71 47.13 -42.83
CA PHE A 273 16.23 47.85 -44.03
C PHE A 273 15.11 48.43 -44.87
N GLU A 274 14.01 47.66 -45.10
CA GLU A 274 12.86 48.17 -45.84
C GLU A 274 12.16 49.34 -45.15
N ASN A 275 12.06 49.31 -43.81
CA ASN A 275 11.51 50.40 -43.00
C ASN A 275 12.40 51.67 -43.07
N ASN A 276 13.71 51.47 -43.18
CA ASN A 276 14.67 52.60 -43.36
C ASN A 276 14.77 53.11 -44.81
N GLY A 277 13.90 52.65 -45.71
CA GLY A 277 13.79 53.16 -47.08
C GLY A 277 14.75 52.49 -48.08
N ILE A 278 15.48 51.45 -47.69
CA ILE A 278 16.37 50.69 -48.59
C ILE A 278 15.51 49.61 -49.28
N LYS A 279 15.37 49.71 -50.59
CA LYS A 279 14.65 48.73 -51.41
C LYS A 279 15.64 47.79 -52.06
N PHE A 280 15.52 46.49 -51.75
CA PHE A 280 16.30 45.44 -52.40
C PHE A 280 15.53 44.85 -53.60
N SER A 281 16.24 44.50 -54.64
CA SER A 281 15.68 43.65 -55.68
C SER A 281 15.60 42.20 -55.15
N ASP A 282 14.76 41.37 -55.80
CA ASP A 282 14.57 39.97 -55.34
C ASP A 282 15.89 39.16 -55.40
N GLU A 283 16.78 39.46 -56.36
CA GLU A 283 18.08 38.83 -56.45
C GLU A 283 19.02 39.25 -55.32
N GLU A 284 19.02 40.52 -54.92
CA GLU A 284 19.80 41.06 -53.82
C GLU A 284 19.33 40.52 -52.47
N LYS A 285 18.00 40.40 -52.27
CA LYS A 285 17.40 39.73 -51.10
C LYS A 285 17.85 38.27 -51.00
N ALA A 286 17.80 37.53 -52.10
CA ALA A 286 18.27 36.14 -52.12
C ALA A 286 19.76 35.98 -51.75
N LYS A 287 20.60 36.83 -52.31
CA LYS A 287 22.05 36.86 -52.00
C LYS A 287 22.28 37.21 -50.53
N TYR A 288 21.59 38.23 -50.00
CA TYR A 288 21.68 38.61 -48.59
C TYR A 288 21.24 37.51 -47.64
N ILE A 289 20.08 36.89 -47.92
CA ILE A 289 19.54 35.76 -47.14
C ILE A 289 20.57 34.61 -47.11
N THR A 290 21.08 34.21 -48.28
CA THR A 290 22.05 33.11 -48.39
C THR A 290 23.36 33.42 -47.64
N GLY A 291 23.90 34.64 -47.79
CA GLY A 291 25.13 35.04 -47.14
C GLY A 291 24.99 35.10 -45.62
N MET A 292 23.95 35.75 -45.12
CA MET A 292 23.70 35.86 -43.67
C MET A 292 23.39 34.49 -43.03
N MET A 293 22.55 33.66 -43.67
CA MET A 293 22.25 32.31 -43.17
C MET A 293 23.54 31.46 -43.11
N THR A 294 24.38 31.54 -44.16
CA THR A 294 25.66 30.80 -44.15
C THR A 294 26.56 31.27 -43.03
N THR A 295 26.69 32.58 -42.86
CA THR A 295 27.57 33.18 -41.83
C THR A 295 27.10 32.84 -40.40
N LEU A 296 25.76 32.96 -40.14
CA LEU A 296 25.18 32.69 -38.83
C LEU A 296 25.22 31.20 -38.50
N CYS A 297 24.96 30.30 -39.45
CA CYS A 297 25.03 28.87 -39.22
C CYS A 297 26.44 28.35 -39.07
N MET A 298 27.42 28.84 -39.87
CA MET A 298 28.81 28.44 -39.74
C MET A 298 29.49 28.99 -38.49
N SER A 299 29.20 30.21 -38.04
CA SER A 299 29.78 30.79 -36.82
C SER A 299 29.40 29.97 -35.56
N SER A 300 28.22 29.37 -35.55
CA SER A 300 27.77 28.52 -34.43
C SER A 300 28.49 27.16 -34.37
N GLU A 301 28.97 26.63 -35.48
CA GLU A 301 29.79 25.38 -35.49
C GLU A 301 31.25 25.65 -35.09
N VAL A 302 31.85 26.76 -35.53
CA VAL A 302 33.23 27.13 -35.21
C VAL A 302 33.38 27.43 -33.72
N SER A 303 32.39 28.07 -33.07
CA SER A 303 32.44 28.34 -31.63
C SER A 303 32.44 27.06 -30.77
N LYS A 304 31.82 25.98 -31.24
CA LYS A 304 31.86 24.67 -30.56
C LYS A 304 33.20 23.92 -30.73
N ILE A 305 33.86 24.09 -31.85
CA ILE A 305 35.18 23.47 -32.09
C ILE A 305 36.28 24.16 -31.29
N MET A 306 36.13 25.47 -30.99
CA MET A 306 37.09 26.20 -30.15
C MET A 306 36.85 26.08 -28.65
N ALA A 307 35.73 25.51 -28.22
CA ALA A 307 35.38 25.32 -26.80
C ALA A 307 35.69 23.89 -26.27
N ASN A 308 36.16 22.98 -27.10
CA ASN A 308 36.71 21.68 -26.79
C ASN A 308 38.25 21.66 -26.96
#